data_8ee52463cafaca9cd853b7fb291eb0b4
#
_entry.id   8ee52463cafaca9cd853b7fb291eb0b4
#
_cell.length_a   1.000
_cell.length_b   1.000
_cell.length_c   1.000
_cell.angle_alpha   90.00
_cell.angle_beta   90.00
_cell.angle_gamma   90.00
#
_symmetry.space_group_name_H-M   'P 1'
#
loop_
_entity.id
_entity.type
_entity.pdbx_description
1 polymer ?
#
loop_
_entity_poly.entity_id
_entity_poly.type
_entity_poly.pdbx_seq_one_letter_code
_entity_poly.pdbx_strand_id
1 'polypeptide(L)'
;MDGRVFLKTALGLLTFLAFTNVAASGKTTLKNIKSTDMDTLELTQEWDKTFPQSDRVEHSKITFHNRYGITLAADVYKPKNARGRLAAVAVSGPYGAVKEQVSGRYAQTLAERGFLTVAFDPSFYGESGGAPRYLTSPEISTEDFSAAVDYLTAREDVDPGRIGILGICGWGGFALNAAANDPRIKATVTSTMYDMSRVNAIGQSPRLPGQPLYGRFRRSRSESRRSESEATAAVQPA
;
A
#
# COMPACT_ATOMS: atom_id res chain seq x y z
N MET A 1 -47.26 49.48 42.83
CA MET A 1 -47.51 50.50 41.77
C MET A 1 -47.03 49.85 40.47
N ASP A 2 -47.90 49.15 39.76
CA ASP A 2 -48.65 49.53 38.59
C ASP A 2 -47.69 49.97 37.44
N GLY A 3 -47.71 49.40 36.34
CA GLY A 3 -48.70 49.06 35.40
C GLY A 3 -48.17 48.37 34.14
N ARG A 4 -48.92 47.40 33.78
CA ARG A 4 -49.64 47.16 32.49
C ARG A 4 -48.83 47.21 31.19
N VAL A 5 -48.58 46.00 30.70
CA VAL A 5 -49.07 45.38 29.45
C VAL A 5 -49.45 46.39 28.34
N PHE A 6 -48.75 46.25 27.20
CA PHE A 6 -49.37 46.47 25.88
C PHE A 6 -48.88 45.42 24.88
N LEU A 7 -49.79 44.54 24.54
CA LEU A 7 -49.76 43.58 23.44
C LEU A 7 -50.04 44.36 22.15
N LYS A 8 -49.16 44.31 21.18
CA LYS A 8 -49.49 44.69 19.79
C LYS A 8 -49.18 43.53 18.88
N THR A 9 -50.23 42.89 18.47
CA THR A 9 -50.34 41.99 17.31
C THR A 9 -49.95 42.74 16.04
N ALA A 10 -48.96 42.21 15.32
CA ALA A 10 -48.72 42.54 13.93
C ALA A 10 -48.84 41.25 13.13
N LEU A 11 -49.91 41.20 12.37
CA LEU A 11 -50.26 40.18 11.38
C LEU A 11 -49.31 40.32 10.22
N GLY A 12 -48.32 39.43 10.11
CA GLY A 12 -47.37 39.36 8.99
C GLY A 12 -47.75 38.20 8.08
N LEU A 13 -48.14 38.58 6.88
CA LEU A 13 -48.55 37.79 5.73
C LEU A 13 -47.53 36.63 5.45
N LEU A 14 -47.94 35.37 5.64
CA LEU A 14 -47.23 34.22 5.17
C LEU A 14 -47.47 34.08 3.63
N THR A 15 -46.53 34.50 2.84
CA THR A 15 -46.49 34.10 1.44
C THR A 15 -45.94 32.69 1.32
N PHE A 16 -46.84 31.72 1.11
CA PHE A 16 -46.54 30.37 0.73
C PHE A 16 -45.99 30.36 -0.70
N LEU A 17 -44.66 30.25 -0.84
CA LEU A 17 -44.05 29.87 -2.11
C LEU A 17 -44.23 28.37 -2.30
N ALA A 18 -45.17 28.04 -3.17
CA ALA A 18 -45.35 26.67 -3.64
C ALA A 18 -44.12 26.26 -4.48
N PHE A 19 -43.23 25.47 -3.90
CA PHE A 19 -42.24 24.74 -4.67
C PHE A 19 -42.96 23.62 -5.43
N THR A 20 -43.14 23.81 -6.73
CA THR A 20 -43.57 22.76 -7.63
C THR A 20 -42.46 21.71 -7.68
N ASN A 21 -42.72 20.54 -7.12
CA ASN A 21 -41.90 19.35 -7.31
C ASN A 21 -41.93 18.95 -8.80
N VAL A 22 -40.85 19.29 -9.51
CA VAL A 22 -40.53 18.64 -10.76
C VAL A 22 -39.96 17.27 -10.40
N ALA A 23 -40.83 16.26 -10.36
CA ALA A 23 -40.43 14.88 -10.28
C ALA A 23 -39.73 14.51 -11.59
N ALA A 24 -38.43 14.69 -11.66
CA ALA A 24 -37.60 14.04 -12.66
C ALA A 24 -37.60 12.53 -12.37
N SER A 25 -38.51 11.79 -13.03
CA SER A 25 -38.51 10.32 -13.03
C SER A 25 -37.32 9.82 -13.86
N GLY A 26 -36.13 9.99 -13.32
CA GLY A 26 -34.95 9.24 -13.73
C GLY A 26 -34.85 8.03 -12.83
N LYS A 27 -35.34 6.86 -13.26
CA LYS A 27 -34.95 5.59 -12.66
C LYS A 27 -33.46 5.39 -12.88
N THR A 28 -32.63 5.99 -12.03
CA THR A 28 -31.24 5.57 -11.88
C THR A 28 -31.29 4.20 -11.23
N THR A 29 -31.30 3.16 -12.07
CA THR A 29 -31.02 1.82 -11.60
C THR A 29 -29.59 1.87 -11.05
N LEU A 30 -29.46 1.97 -9.73
CA LEU A 30 -28.23 1.63 -9.05
C LEU A 30 -27.98 0.17 -9.43
N LYS A 31 -27.16 -0.06 -10.47
CA LYS A 31 -26.55 -1.36 -10.66
C LYS A 31 -25.88 -1.64 -9.30
N ASN A 32 -26.39 -2.69 -8.62
CA ASN A 32 -25.65 -3.29 -7.53
C ASN A 32 -24.21 -3.46 -8.05
N ILE A 33 -23.32 -2.60 -7.58
CA ILE A 33 -21.90 -2.86 -7.65
C ILE A 33 -21.77 -4.09 -6.77
N LYS A 34 -21.78 -5.28 -7.40
CA LYS A 34 -21.35 -6.51 -6.77
C LYS A 34 -20.05 -6.14 -6.09
N SER A 35 -19.96 -6.43 -4.79
CA SER A 35 -18.70 -6.50 -4.07
C SER A 35 -17.64 -6.91 -5.07
N THR A 36 -16.70 -6.00 -5.34
CA THR A 36 -15.59 -6.24 -6.25
C THR A 36 -15.08 -7.63 -5.93
N ASP A 37 -15.11 -8.54 -6.89
CA ASP A 37 -14.50 -9.86 -6.73
C ASP A 37 -13.09 -9.58 -6.24
N MET A 38 -12.85 -9.92 -4.96
CA MET A 38 -11.50 -9.87 -4.41
C MET A 38 -10.72 -10.84 -5.27
N ASP A 39 -9.72 -10.35 -6.00
CA ASP A 39 -8.96 -11.14 -6.95
C ASP A 39 -8.52 -12.44 -6.27
N THR A 40 -9.12 -13.55 -6.69
CA THR A 40 -8.68 -14.88 -6.25
C THR A 40 -7.37 -15.16 -6.96
N LEU A 41 -6.27 -15.02 -6.24
CA LEU A 41 -4.93 -15.24 -6.80
C LEU A 41 -4.64 -16.74 -6.85
N GLU A 42 -4.25 -17.24 -8.01
CA GLU A 42 -3.71 -18.58 -8.16
C GLU A 42 -2.20 -18.55 -7.89
N LEU A 43 -1.79 -19.00 -6.70
CA LEU A 43 -0.40 -19.02 -6.30
C LEU A 43 0.26 -20.34 -6.72
N THR A 44 1.45 -20.27 -7.33
CA THR A 44 2.25 -21.47 -7.58
C THR A 44 2.69 -22.11 -6.26
N GLN A 45 2.56 -23.43 -6.14
CA GLN A 45 2.97 -24.18 -4.94
C GLN A 45 4.41 -24.72 -5.06
N GLU A 46 5.02 -24.64 -6.23
CA GLU A 46 6.40 -25.05 -6.45
C GLU A 46 7.38 -24.06 -5.83
N TRP A 47 8.59 -24.54 -5.53
CA TRP A 47 9.67 -23.66 -5.06
C TRP A 47 10.22 -22.83 -6.23
N ASP A 48 9.81 -21.57 -6.32
CA ASP A 48 10.12 -20.64 -7.39
C ASP A 48 11.13 -19.54 -6.97
N LYS A 49 11.81 -19.73 -5.84
CA LYS A 49 12.71 -18.74 -5.25
C LYS A 49 14.09 -18.76 -5.93
N THR A 50 14.74 -17.59 -5.96
CA THR A 50 16.11 -17.43 -6.50
C THR A 50 17.21 -17.93 -5.55
N PHE A 51 16.83 -18.54 -4.44
CA PHE A 51 17.71 -19.10 -3.41
C PHE A 51 17.25 -20.51 -2.99
N PRO A 52 18.14 -21.36 -2.46
CA PRO A 52 17.78 -22.70 -2.05
C PRO A 52 16.83 -22.69 -0.86
N GLN A 53 15.93 -23.67 -0.81
CA GLN A 53 15.05 -23.90 0.31
C GLN A 53 15.86 -24.42 1.51
N SER A 54 15.57 -23.86 2.69
CA SER A 54 16.18 -24.31 3.95
C SER A 54 15.47 -25.56 4.49
N ASP A 55 16.23 -26.53 4.92
CA ASP A 55 15.73 -27.72 5.62
C ASP A 55 15.24 -27.44 7.05
N ARG A 56 15.61 -26.29 7.63
CA ARG A 56 15.26 -25.86 8.99
C ARG A 56 13.97 -25.06 9.07
N VAL A 57 13.39 -24.70 7.92
CA VAL A 57 12.25 -23.78 7.82
C VAL A 57 11.09 -24.43 7.08
N GLU A 58 9.90 -24.29 7.62
CA GLU A 58 8.65 -24.54 6.91
C GLU A 58 8.30 -23.34 6.06
N HIS A 59 7.80 -23.58 4.86
CA HIS A 59 7.38 -22.55 3.91
C HIS A 59 5.95 -22.81 3.47
N SER A 60 5.17 -21.72 3.33
CA SER A 60 3.85 -21.75 2.71
C SER A 60 3.54 -20.43 2.04
N LYS A 61 2.82 -20.47 0.92
CA LYS A 61 2.27 -19.27 0.30
C LYS A 61 0.88 -18.96 0.86
N ILE A 62 0.62 -17.69 1.08
CA ILE A 62 -0.65 -17.18 1.60
C ILE A 62 -1.07 -15.91 0.87
N THR A 63 -2.31 -15.52 1.07
CA THR A 63 -2.81 -14.20 0.69
C THR A 63 -3.43 -13.50 1.88
N PHE A 64 -3.40 -12.17 1.87
CA PHE A 64 -4.14 -11.30 2.77
C PHE A 64 -4.54 -10.02 2.03
N HIS A 65 -5.39 -9.20 2.62
CA HIS A 65 -5.89 -7.98 1.97
C HIS A 65 -5.42 -6.75 2.73
N ASN A 66 -5.11 -5.69 1.98
CA ASN A 66 -4.94 -4.38 2.57
C ASN A 66 -6.31 -3.66 2.70
N ARG A 67 -6.35 -2.50 3.37
CA ARG A 67 -7.59 -1.72 3.57
C ARG A 67 -8.22 -1.22 2.27
N TYR A 68 -7.49 -1.19 1.18
CA TYR A 68 -7.99 -0.81 -0.15
C TYR A 68 -8.61 -1.98 -0.92
N GLY A 69 -8.67 -3.17 -0.30
CA GLY A 69 -9.22 -4.38 -0.91
C GLY A 69 -8.28 -5.05 -1.91
N ILE A 70 -7.01 -4.65 -1.97
CA ILE A 70 -6.02 -5.29 -2.83
C ILE A 70 -5.54 -6.56 -2.15
N THR A 71 -5.61 -7.69 -2.86
CA THR A 71 -5.09 -8.97 -2.40
C THR A 71 -3.55 -8.99 -2.54
N LEU A 72 -2.86 -9.25 -1.45
CA LEU A 72 -1.41 -9.38 -1.40
C LEU A 72 -1.03 -10.85 -1.34
N ALA A 73 -0.06 -11.24 -2.17
CA ALA A 73 0.57 -12.55 -2.14
C ALA A 73 1.83 -12.52 -1.27
N ALA A 74 2.00 -13.54 -0.44
CA ALA A 74 3.14 -13.61 0.47
C ALA A 74 3.61 -15.03 0.72
N ASP A 75 4.88 -15.12 1.11
CA ASP A 75 5.53 -16.33 1.59
C ASP A 75 5.71 -16.25 3.11
N VAL A 76 5.21 -17.24 3.82
CA VAL A 76 5.45 -17.43 5.26
C VAL A 76 6.60 -18.40 5.45
N TYR A 77 7.55 -18.02 6.29
CA TYR A 77 8.66 -18.87 6.71
C TYR A 77 8.61 -19.04 8.23
N LYS A 78 8.55 -20.30 8.69
CA LYS A 78 8.46 -20.64 10.11
C LYS A 78 9.55 -21.63 10.49
N PRO A 79 10.26 -21.44 11.61
CA PRO A 79 11.21 -22.44 12.09
C PRO A 79 10.52 -23.78 12.38
N LYS A 80 11.05 -24.91 11.86
CA LYS A 80 10.46 -26.24 12.09
C LYS A 80 10.42 -26.65 13.56
N ASN A 81 11.38 -26.20 14.36
CA ASN A 81 11.49 -26.51 15.78
C ASN A 81 10.92 -25.41 16.69
N ALA A 82 10.01 -24.58 16.15
CA ALA A 82 9.39 -23.49 16.90
C ALA A 82 8.57 -24.02 18.09
N ARG A 83 8.70 -23.35 19.24
CA ARG A 83 7.89 -23.62 20.44
C ARG A 83 7.26 -22.33 20.94
N GLY A 84 5.98 -22.40 21.29
CA GLY A 84 5.22 -21.26 21.77
C GLY A 84 5.03 -20.17 20.70
N ARG A 85 4.70 -18.97 21.17
CA ARG A 85 4.50 -17.81 20.31
C ARG A 85 5.82 -17.15 19.92
N LEU A 86 5.99 -16.91 18.63
CA LEU A 86 7.22 -16.37 18.05
C LEU A 86 7.16 -14.85 17.91
N ALA A 87 8.31 -14.20 17.99
CA ALA A 87 8.48 -12.89 17.42
C ALA A 87 8.37 -13.00 15.89
N ALA A 88 7.74 -11.99 15.25
CA ALA A 88 7.48 -12.04 13.83
C ALA A 88 8.02 -10.81 13.09
N VAL A 89 8.37 -10.99 11.80
CA VAL A 89 8.89 -9.91 10.96
C VAL A 89 8.23 -9.96 9.57
N ALA A 90 7.60 -8.84 9.15
CA ALA A 90 7.18 -8.66 7.78
C ALA A 90 8.30 -8.01 6.96
N VAL A 91 8.55 -8.55 5.75
CA VAL A 91 9.68 -8.15 4.89
C VAL A 91 9.18 -7.80 3.50
N SER A 92 9.61 -6.66 2.94
CA SER A 92 9.32 -6.31 1.55
C SER A 92 10.41 -5.45 0.91
N GLY A 93 10.39 -5.38 -0.43
CA GLY A 93 11.39 -4.69 -1.26
C GLY A 93 12.48 -5.64 -1.77
N PRO A 94 13.44 -5.17 -2.56
CA PRO A 94 13.63 -3.79 -3.04
C PRO A 94 12.61 -3.34 -4.10
N TYR A 95 12.72 -2.09 -4.55
CA TYR A 95 11.85 -1.51 -5.57
C TYR A 95 11.91 -2.31 -6.87
N GLY A 96 10.73 -2.74 -7.37
CA GLY A 96 10.61 -3.53 -8.60
C GLY A 96 10.96 -5.02 -8.44
N ALA A 97 11.37 -5.47 -7.26
CA ALA A 97 11.60 -6.89 -6.97
C ALA A 97 10.34 -7.58 -6.42
N VAL A 98 10.38 -8.90 -6.38
CA VAL A 98 9.31 -9.77 -5.90
C VAL A 98 9.78 -10.61 -4.70
N LYS A 99 8.81 -11.17 -3.95
CA LYS A 99 9.07 -11.95 -2.73
C LYS A 99 9.95 -13.19 -2.95
N GLU A 100 10.00 -13.70 -4.17
CA GLU A 100 10.84 -14.84 -4.58
C GLU A 100 12.34 -14.53 -4.59
N GLN A 101 12.70 -13.25 -4.41
CA GLN A 101 14.07 -12.75 -4.51
C GLN A 101 14.61 -12.33 -3.13
N VAL A 102 15.07 -11.08 -3.02
CA VAL A 102 15.80 -10.58 -1.83
C VAL A 102 14.94 -10.63 -0.56
N SER A 103 13.68 -10.19 -0.61
CA SER A 103 12.81 -10.18 0.57
C SER A 103 12.57 -11.59 1.12
N GLY A 104 12.32 -12.57 0.26
CA GLY A 104 12.19 -13.97 0.68
C GLY A 104 13.50 -14.53 1.25
N ARG A 105 14.64 -14.18 0.67
CA ARG A 105 15.95 -14.59 1.20
C ARG A 105 16.19 -14.05 2.61
N TYR A 106 15.88 -12.77 2.85
CA TYR A 106 15.96 -12.20 4.20
C TYR A 106 14.97 -12.88 5.15
N ALA A 107 13.73 -13.11 4.70
CA ALA A 107 12.71 -13.76 5.50
C ALA A 107 13.14 -15.19 5.92
N GLN A 108 13.60 -16.02 4.97
CA GLN A 108 14.09 -17.36 5.29
C GLN A 108 15.27 -17.30 6.28
N THR A 109 16.23 -16.39 6.06
CA THR A 109 17.39 -16.26 6.95
C THR A 109 17.00 -15.82 8.37
N LEU A 110 15.98 -14.98 8.53
CA LEU A 110 15.44 -14.61 9.85
C LEU A 110 14.67 -15.78 10.47
N ALA A 111 13.93 -16.55 9.67
CA ALA A 111 13.24 -17.73 10.16
C ALA A 111 14.23 -18.80 10.68
N GLU A 112 15.36 -18.98 10.02
CA GLU A 112 16.46 -19.85 10.52
C GLU A 112 17.02 -19.42 11.89
N ARG A 113 16.80 -18.16 12.27
CA ARG A 113 17.20 -17.56 13.55
C ARG A 113 16.08 -17.52 14.58
N GLY A 114 14.92 -18.13 14.30
CA GLY A 114 13.84 -18.30 15.26
C GLY A 114 12.69 -17.31 15.15
N PHE A 115 12.64 -16.47 14.12
CA PHE A 115 11.49 -15.59 13.86
C PHE A 115 10.45 -16.30 12.97
N LEU A 116 9.17 -16.00 13.14
CA LEU A 116 8.19 -16.23 12.08
C LEU A 116 8.27 -15.05 11.12
N THR A 117 8.38 -15.29 9.82
CA THR A 117 8.53 -14.20 8.86
C THR A 117 7.57 -14.30 7.71
N VAL A 118 7.20 -13.14 7.18
CA VAL A 118 6.35 -12.99 6.00
C VAL A 118 7.05 -12.11 5.00
N ALA A 119 7.40 -12.66 3.83
CA ALA A 119 7.85 -11.86 2.69
C ALA A 119 6.67 -11.65 1.74
N PHE A 120 6.30 -10.43 1.44
CA PHE A 120 5.15 -10.14 0.58
C PHE A 120 5.52 -9.34 -0.66
N ASP A 121 4.80 -9.60 -1.74
CA ASP A 121 4.78 -8.71 -2.89
C ASP A 121 3.95 -7.48 -2.56
N PRO A 122 4.46 -6.28 -2.79
CA PRO A 122 3.63 -5.08 -2.64
C PRO A 122 2.45 -5.06 -3.62
N SER A 123 1.42 -4.29 -3.30
CA SER A 123 0.34 -3.98 -4.25
C SER A 123 0.89 -3.62 -5.62
N PHE A 124 0.29 -4.13 -6.68
CA PHE A 124 0.64 -3.91 -8.09
C PHE A 124 1.89 -4.64 -8.59
N TYR A 125 2.59 -5.41 -7.74
CA TYR A 125 3.80 -6.15 -8.09
C TYR A 125 3.65 -7.66 -7.89
N GLY A 126 4.52 -8.42 -8.56
CA GLY A 126 4.62 -9.88 -8.42
C GLY A 126 3.28 -10.59 -8.58
N GLU A 127 2.97 -11.50 -7.67
CA GLU A 127 1.69 -12.22 -7.60
C GLU A 127 0.59 -11.42 -6.90
N SER A 128 0.88 -10.28 -6.25
CA SER A 128 -0.13 -9.42 -5.63
C SER A 128 -1.03 -8.75 -6.65
N GLY A 129 -2.27 -8.49 -6.27
CA GLY A 129 -3.29 -7.84 -7.08
C GLY A 129 -3.06 -6.34 -7.29
N GLY A 130 -4.07 -5.71 -7.85
CA GLY A 130 -4.12 -4.28 -8.13
C GLY A 130 -3.80 -3.91 -9.57
N ALA A 131 -4.44 -2.84 -10.04
CA ALA A 131 -4.26 -2.26 -11.37
C ALA A 131 -4.17 -0.72 -11.27
N PRO A 132 -3.36 -0.05 -12.13
CA PRO A 132 -2.46 -0.63 -13.13
C PRO A 132 -1.27 -1.35 -12.48
N ARG A 133 -0.64 -2.29 -13.19
CA ARG A 133 0.56 -2.98 -12.68
C ARG A 133 1.76 -2.03 -12.63
N TYR A 134 2.74 -2.38 -11.77
CA TYR A 134 4.01 -1.65 -11.59
C TYR A 134 3.84 -0.21 -11.12
N LEU A 135 2.74 0.06 -10.41
CA LEU A 135 2.50 1.33 -9.74
C LEU A 135 3.10 1.30 -8.33
N THR A 136 3.72 2.39 -7.92
CA THR A 136 4.12 2.61 -6.52
C THR A 136 3.40 3.84 -5.98
N SER A 137 2.57 3.63 -4.96
CA SER A 137 1.93 4.70 -4.18
C SER A 137 2.50 4.67 -2.77
N PRO A 138 3.05 5.77 -2.25
CA PRO A 138 3.56 5.83 -0.88
C PRO A 138 2.53 5.43 0.16
N GLU A 139 1.28 5.84 -0.02
CA GLU A 139 0.16 5.53 0.88
C GLU A 139 -0.15 4.03 0.87
N ILE A 140 -0.30 3.44 -0.33
CA ILE A 140 -0.65 2.02 -0.48
C ILE A 140 0.52 1.15 -0.04
N SER A 141 1.77 1.48 -0.43
CA SER A 141 2.95 0.70 -0.05
C SER A 141 3.24 0.76 1.46
N THR A 142 2.88 1.86 2.13
CA THR A 142 2.89 1.97 3.60
C THR A 142 1.83 1.07 4.22
N GLU A 143 0.62 1.09 3.66
CA GLU A 143 -0.50 0.26 4.11
C GLU A 143 -0.24 -1.24 3.94
N ASP A 144 0.45 -1.65 2.89
CA ASP A 144 0.79 -3.05 2.67
C ASP A 144 1.61 -3.64 3.84
N PHE A 145 2.49 -2.83 4.48
CA PHE A 145 3.16 -3.24 5.72
C PHE A 145 2.18 -3.38 6.89
N SER A 146 1.24 -2.44 7.06
CA SER A 146 0.23 -2.53 8.11
C SER A 146 -0.68 -3.74 7.91
N ALA A 147 -1.06 -4.05 6.68
CA ALA A 147 -1.83 -5.26 6.35
C ALA A 147 -1.06 -6.55 6.66
N ALA A 148 0.25 -6.58 6.41
CA ALA A 148 1.10 -7.70 6.83
C ALA A 148 1.17 -7.82 8.37
N VAL A 149 1.17 -6.71 9.09
CA VAL A 149 1.09 -6.69 10.57
C VAL A 149 -0.27 -7.16 11.05
N ASP A 150 -1.38 -6.82 10.37
CA ASP A 150 -2.72 -7.35 10.66
C ASP A 150 -2.72 -8.87 10.56
N TYR A 151 -2.20 -9.42 9.46
CA TYR A 151 -2.07 -10.85 9.25
C TYR A 151 -1.25 -11.51 10.38
N LEU A 152 -0.08 -10.95 10.73
CA LEU A 152 0.76 -11.48 11.78
C LEU A 152 0.09 -11.42 13.16
N THR A 153 -0.63 -10.34 13.46
CA THR A 153 -1.32 -10.15 14.74
C THR A 153 -2.46 -11.16 14.92
N ALA A 154 -3.13 -11.56 13.84
CA ALA A 154 -4.23 -12.51 13.86
C ALA A 154 -3.78 -13.98 14.04
N ARG A 155 -2.48 -14.25 13.95
CA ARG A 155 -1.94 -15.63 14.07
C ARG A 155 -1.77 -16.05 15.52
N GLU A 156 -2.19 -17.28 15.82
CA GLU A 156 -2.07 -17.86 17.17
C GLU A 156 -0.61 -18.18 17.57
N ASP A 157 0.26 -18.44 16.59
CA ASP A 157 1.68 -18.77 16.79
C ASP A 157 2.60 -17.53 16.79
N VAL A 158 2.04 -16.32 16.72
CA VAL A 158 2.77 -15.04 16.81
C VAL A 158 2.51 -14.35 18.15
N ASP A 159 3.56 -13.79 18.74
CA ASP A 159 3.44 -12.87 19.87
C ASP A 159 3.17 -11.45 19.36
N PRO A 160 1.95 -10.90 19.51
CA PRO A 160 1.59 -9.58 19.00
C PRO A 160 2.38 -8.43 19.64
N GLY A 161 3.01 -8.68 20.79
CA GLY A 161 3.92 -7.74 21.44
C GLY A 161 5.32 -7.71 20.84
N ARG A 162 5.65 -8.60 19.86
CA ARG A 162 6.98 -8.74 19.28
C ARG A 162 6.93 -8.82 17.75
N ILE A 163 6.22 -7.89 17.12
CA ILE A 163 6.15 -7.78 15.65
C ILE A 163 7.08 -6.66 15.19
N GLY A 164 7.95 -6.98 14.25
CA GLY A 164 8.81 -6.04 13.56
C GLY A 164 8.59 -6.04 12.04
N ILE A 165 9.16 -5.06 11.37
CA ILE A 165 9.17 -4.99 9.91
C ILE A 165 10.58 -4.72 9.38
N LEU A 166 10.84 -5.21 8.16
CA LEU A 166 12.08 -4.98 7.44
C LEU A 166 11.78 -4.47 6.04
N GLY A 167 12.20 -3.25 5.73
CA GLY A 167 12.09 -2.64 4.42
C GLY A 167 13.45 -2.57 3.71
N ILE A 168 13.50 -3.02 2.47
CA ILE A 168 14.74 -3.09 1.69
C ILE A 168 14.69 -2.04 0.59
N CYS A 169 15.77 -1.26 0.43
CA CYS A 169 15.93 -0.23 -0.60
C CYS A 169 14.79 0.79 -0.54
N GLY A 170 14.02 1.01 -1.59
CA GLY A 170 12.89 1.94 -1.61
C GLY A 170 11.80 1.62 -0.58
N TRP A 171 11.60 0.35 -0.23
CA TRP A 171 10.64 -0.06 0.82
C TRP A 171 11.09 0.27 2.24
N GLY A 172 12.36 0.60 2.44
CA GLY A 172 12.85 1.08 3.74
C GLY A 172 12.14 2.36 4.21
N GLY A 173 11.90 3.30 3.30
CA GLY A 173 11.13 4.52 3.59
C GLY A 173 9.68 4.25 3.95
N PHE A 174 9.01 3.35 3.22
CA PHE A 174 7.63 2.95 3.50
C PHE A 174 7.51 2.18 4.82
N ALA A 175 8.49 1.33 5.15
CA ALA A 175 8.55 0.66 6.45
C ALA A 175 8.68 1.67 7.61
N LEU A 176 9.52 2.68 7.50
CA LEU A 176 9.62 3.74 8.51
C LEU A 176 8.30 4.51 8.66
N ASN A 177 7.64 4.82 7.54
CA ASN A 177 6.35 5.49 7.57
C ASN A 177 5.26 4.61 8.20
N ALA A 178 5.24 3.31 7.91
CA ALA A 178 4.33 2.37 8.57
C ALA A 178 4.57 2.31 10.09
N ALA A 179 5.83 2.21 10.51
CA ALA A 179 6.18 2.18 11.93
C ALA A 179 5.81 3.47 12.68
N ALA A 180 5.86 4.63 12.01
CA ALA A 180 5.44 5.89 12.60
C ALA A 180 3.91 5.97 12.83
N ASN A 181 3.12 5.20 12.07
CA ASN A 181 1.67 5.25 12.08
C ASN A 181 1.01 4.02 12.75
N ASP A 182 1.74 2.92 12.93
CA ASP A 182 1.21 1.68 13.49
C ASP A 182 1.96 1.28 14.79
N PRO A 183 1.36 1.51 15.97
CA PRO A 183 2.01 1.23 17.27
C PRO A 183 2.21 -0.28 17.55
N ARG A 184 1.66 -1.17 16.74
CA ARG A 184 1.89 -2.61 16.84
C ARG A 184 3.27 -3.01 16.34
N ILE A 185 3.89 -2.17 15.51
CA ILE A 185 5.26 -2.38 15.02
C ILE A 185 6.24 -2.01 16.12
N LYS A 186 6.92 -3.01 16.69
CA LYS A 186 7.84 -2.84 17.83
C LYS A 186 9.29 -2.63 17.42
N ALA A 187 9.65 -3.04 16.20
CA ALA A 187 10.99 -2.87 15.66
C ALA A 187 10.93 -2.64 14.16
N THR A 188 11.77 -1.76 13.66
CA THR A 188 11.89 -1.49 12.22
C THR A 188 13.35 -1.56 11.81
N VAL A 189 13.61 -2.33 10.77
CA VAL A 189 14.93 -2.42 10.15
C VAL A 189 14.82 -1.94 8.71
N THR A 190 15.79 -1.13 8.30
CA THR A 190 15.94 -0.71 6.91
C THR A 190 17.30 -1.18 6.38
N SER A 191 17.29 -1.79 5.21
CA SER A 191 18.51 -2.21 4.53
C SER A 191 18.67 -1.39 3.25
N THR A 192 19.83 -0.73 3.09
CA THR A 192 20.15 0.09 1.89
C THR A 192 19.03 1.06 1.49
N MET A 193 18.43 1.72 2.48
CA MET A 193 17.25 2.56 2.31
C MET A 193 17.47 3.73 1.36
N TYR A 194 16.45 3.98 0.53
CA TYR A 194 16.33 5.18 -0.28
C TYR A 194 15.10 6.00 0.14
N ASP A 195 15.24 7.31 0.12
CA ASP A 195 14.11 8.23 0.15
C ASP A 195 13.49 8.30 -1.26
N MET A 196 12.50 7.45 -1.50
CA MET A 196 11.85 7.34 -2.81
C MET A 196 11.09 8.62 -3.20
N SER A 197 10.56 9.36 -2.23
CA SER A 197 9.92 10.65 -2.48
C SER A 197 10.91 11.66 -3.05
N ARG A 198 12.08 11.73 -2.44
CA ARG A 198 13.17 12.59 -2.90
C ARG A 198 13.71 12.14 -4.27
N VAL A 199 13.94 10.84 -4.45
CA VAL A 199 14.45 10.29 -5.72
C VAL A 199 13.49 10.60 -6.87
N ASN A 200 12.17 10.43 -6.67
CA ASN A 200 11.17 10.74 -7.69
C ASN A 200 11.05 12.25 -7.96
N ALA A 201 11.20 13.09 -6.93
CA ALA A 201 11.07 14.55 -7.06
C ALA A 201 12.28 15.21 -7.72
N ILE A 202 13.49 14.78 -7.41
CA ILE A 202 14.75 15.46 -7.78
C ILE A 202 15.79 14.58 -8.45
N GLY A 203 15.52 13.27 -8.59
CA GLY A 203 16.45 12.27 -9.11
C GLY A 203 17.56 11.87 -8.11
N GLN A 204 18.45 10.98 -8.55
CA GLN A 204 19.53 10.45 -7.71
C GLN A 204 20.75 11.38 -7.58
N SER A 205 20.84 12.41 -8.44
CA SER A 205 22.00 13.31 -8.43
C SER A 205 22.00 14.24 -7.20
N PRO A 206 23.18 14.52 -6.61
CA PRO A 206 23.31 15.55 -5.59
C PRO A 206 22.81 16.89 -6.13
N ARG A 207 22.10 17.65 -5.31
CA ARG A 207 21.71 19.01 -5.67
C ARG A 207 22.95 19.89 -5.84
N LEU A 208 23.02 20.55 -6.97
CA LEU A 208 23.88 21.73 -7.07
C LEU A 208 23.22 22.88 -6.28
N PRO A 209 23.97 23.66 -5.49
CA PRO A 209 23.43 24.82 -4.78
C PRO A 209 22.69 25.76 -5.74
N GLY A 210 21.48 26.19 -5.37
CA GLY A 210 20.68 27.14 -6.14
C GLY A 210 19.66 26.56 -7.15
N GLN A 211 19.53 25.25 -7.29
CA GLN A 211 18.50 24.67 -8.19
C GLN A 211 17.13 24.54 -7.49
N PRO A 212 16.04 25.11 -8.07
CA PRO A 212 14.71 25.03 -7.49
C PRO A 212 14.12 23.59 -7.57
N LEU A 213 13.38 23.18 -6.53
CA LEU A 213 12.78 21.84 -6.37
C LEU A 213 11.86 21.44 -7.55
N TYR A 214 11.15 22.39 -8.13
CA TYR A 214 10.10 22.16 -9.11
C TYR A 214 10.54 22.23 -10.58
N GLY A 215 11.74 22.71 -10.87
CA GLY A 215 12.19 22.94 -12.25
C GLY A 215 12.40 21.65 -13.06
N ARG A 216 12.83 20.56 -12.42
CA ARG A 216 13.10 19.28 -13.11
C ARG A 216 11.84 18.46 -13.41
N PHE A 217 10.86 18.47 -12.52
CA PHE A 217 9.61 17.75 -12.76
C PHE A 217 8.85 18.28 -13.97
N ARG A 218 8.91 19.61 -14.18
CA ARG A 218 8.31 20.26 -15.33
C ARG A 218 9.08 19.99 -16.63
N ARG A 219 10.40 19.87 -16.55
CA ARG A 219 11.25 19.59 -17.72
C ARG A 219 11.12 18.14 -18.21
N SER A 220 11.17 17.16 -17.30
CA SER A 220 11.02 15.76 -17.67
C SER A 220 9.64 15.46 -18.27
N ARG A 221 8.56 16.13 -17.77
CA ARG A 221 7.21 15.96 -18.31
C ARG A 221 7.04 16.65 -19.68
N SER A 222 7.74 17.74 -19.94
CA SER A 222 7.75 18.40 -21.25
C SER A 222 8.62 17.66 -22.27
N GLU A 223 9.74 17.08 -21.83
CA GLU A 223 10.62 16.27 -22.67
C GLU A 223 9.98 14.91 -23.01
N SER A 224 9.28 14.25 -22.06
CA SER A 224 8.49 13.04 -22.32
C SER A 224 7.38 13.28 -23.35
N ARG A 225 6.63 14.38 -23.23
CA ARG A 225 5.59 14.74 -24.19
C ARG A 225 6.15 15.11 -25.57
N ARG A 226 7.35 15.68 -25.62
CA ARG A 226 8.01 16.02 -26.88
C ARG A 226 8.50 14.77 -27.58
N SER A 227 9.11 13.81 -26.86
CA SER A 227 9.51 12.53 -27.42
C SER A 227 8.32 11.69 -27.88
N GLU A 228 7.18 11.71 -27.17
CA GLU A 228 5.93 11.07 -27.60
C GLU A 228 5.35 11.72 -28.85
N SER A 229 5.37 13.05 -28.96
CA SER A 229 4.88 13.75 -30.16
C SER A 229 5.79 13.55 -31.38
N GLU A 230 7.12 13.48 -31.19
CA GLU A 230 8.08 13.21 -32.24
C GLU A 230 8.00 11.73 -32.71
N ALA A 231 7.77 10.78 -31.77
CA ALA A 231 7.54 9.38 -32.10
C ALA A 231 6.23 9.17 -32.87
N THR A 232 5.17 9.90 -32.52
CA THR A 232 3.87 9.85 -33.20
C THR A 232 3.93 10.47 -34.59
N ALA A 233 4.72 11.53 -34.77
CA ALA A 233 4.92 12.17 -36.08
C ALA A 233 5.74 11.33 -37.06
N ALA A 234 6.62 10.44 -36.54
CA ALA A 234 7.45 9.54 -37.36
C ALA A 234 6.70 8.29 -37.89
N VAL A 235 5.47 8.03 -37.46
CA VAL A 235 4.66 6.85 -37.82
C VAL A 235 3.56 7.15 -38.85
N GLN A 236 3.48 8.36 -39.42
CA GLN A 236 2.53 8.62 -40.50
C GLN A 236 3.11 8.08 -41.83
N PRO A 237 2.44 7.11 -42.49
CA PRO A 237 2.86 6.62 -43.82
C PRO A 237 2.60 7.69 -44.89
N ALA A 238 3.50 7.79 -45.84
CA ALA A 238 3.41 8.62 -47.01
C ALA A 238 2.28 8.18 -47.96
#